data_e9bfe5c79c5b333d80781b2ee7f00bb8
#
_entry.id   e9bfe5c79c5b333d80781b2ee7f00bb8
#
_cell.length_a   1.000
_cell.length_b   1.000
_cell.length_c   1.000
_cell.angle_alpha   90.00
_cell.angle_beta   90.00
_cell.angle_gamma   90.00
#
_symmetry.space_group_name_H-M   'P 1'
#
loop_
_entity.id
_entity.type
_entity.pdbx_description
1 polymer ?
#
loop_
_entity_poly.entity_id
_entity_poly.type
_entity_poly.pdbx_seq_one_letter_code
_entity_poly.pdbx_strand_id
1 'polypeptide(L)'
;MKISVNGVELNYEAIGSGDPLILVHGNSEDHTIFTEAAEVLKEYYTCYLVDTRSHGKSSKVKRLHYRDMAQDYTEFIKALDLKNVTYFGFSDGGILGLLVGIESNLIDTLIVSGANTYPGAVSDRMAKIMKIIYFFTRSDKFRLMLNEPDIRAEDLQKIQCKTFVLAGSEDAVKRENTDFIAANIGAPRK
;
A
#
# COMPACT_ATOMS: atom_id res chain seq x y z
N MET A 1 15.78 -8.84 -6.26
CA MET A 1 15.57 -8.67 -7.73
C MET A 1 15.25 -7.21 -8.01
N LYS A 2 15.31 -6.76 -9.28
CA LYS A 2 14.97 -5.39 -9.66
C LYS A 2 14.12 -5.37 -10.93
N ILE A 3 13.19 -4.43 -11.01
CA ILE A 3 12.31 -4.22 -12.17
C ILE A 3 12.12 -2.74 -12.43
N SER A 4 12.18 -2.34 -13.71
CA SER A 4 11.94 -0.95 -14.12
C SER A 4 10.48 -0.77 -14.48
N VAL A 5 9.78 0.11 -13.76
CA VAL A 5 8.35 0.42 -13.94
C VAL A 5 8.14 1.91 -13.70
N ASN A 6 7.24 2.55 -14.44
CA ASN A 6 6.82 3.94 -14.22
C ASN A 6 7.99 4.92 -13.96
N GLY A 7 9.11 4.75 -14.69
CA GLY A 7 10.29 5.61 -14.59
C GLY A 7 11.16 5.43 -13.36
N VAL A 8 10.95 4.39 -12.56
CA VAL A 8 11.77 4.01 -11.40
C VAL A 8 12.17 2.55 -11.45
N GLU A 9 13.21 2.17 -10.71
CA GLU A 9 13.58 0.78 -10.48
C GLU A 9 13.12 0.36 -9.09
N LEU A 10 12.22 -0.61 -9.01
CA LEU A 10 11.79 -1.22 -7.76
C LEU A 10 12.64 -2.44 -7.44
N ASN A 11 13.10 -2.52 -6.19
CA ASN A 11 13.68 -3.73 -5.64
C ASN A 11 12.59 -4.61 -5.06
N TYR A 12 12.68 -5.92 -5.30
CA TYR A 12 11.75 -6.89 -4.71
C TYR A 12 12.41 -8.25 -4.50
N GLU A 13 11.82 -9.04 -3.63
CA GLU A 13 12.09 -10.47 -3.48
C GLU A 13 10.87 -11.26 -3.89
N ALA A 14 11.07 -12.43 -4.51
CA ALA A 14 10.01 -13.35 -4.87
C ALA A 14 10.35 -14.73 -4.31
N ILE A 15 9.49 -15.28 -3.45
CA ILE A 15 9.69 -16.58 -2.81
C ILE A 15 8.40 -17.40 -2.82
N GLY A 16 8.55 -18.72 -2.86
CA GLY A 16 7.41 -19.64 -2.87
C GLY A 16 6.89 -19.98 -4.26
N SER A 17 5.72 -20.59 -4.29
CA SER A 17 5.02 -21.01 -5.53
C SER A 17 3.51 -20.98 -5.32
N GLY A 18 2.76 -20.68 -6.37
CA GLY A 18 1.30 -20.52 -6.34
C GLY A 18 0.88 -19.15 -6.85
N ASP A 19 -0.37 -18.76 -6.57
CA ASP A 19 -0.90 -17.46 -6.96
C ASP A 19 -0.10 -16.31 -6.33
N PRO A 20 0.05 -15.17 -7.02
CA PRO A 20 0.85 -14.05 -6.52
C PRO A 20 0.21 -13.38 -5.32
N LEU A 21 1.03 -13.17 -4.28
CA LEU A 21 0.74 -12.35 -3.11
C LEU A 21 1.75 -11.20 -3.07
N ILE A 22 1.30 -9.98 -3.33
CA ILE A 22 2.13 -8.77 -3.25
C ILE A 22 2.03 -8.21 -1.83
N LEU A 23 3.18 -8.06 -1.15
CA LEU A 23 3.30 -7.57 0.21
C LEU A 23 3.95 -6.19 0.20
N VAL A 24 3.21 -5.17 0.67
CA VAL A 24 3.60 -3.76 0.57
C VAL A 24 3.64 -3.10 1.95
N HIS A 25 4.83 -2.64 2.31
CA HIS A 25 5.17 -2.06 3.62
C HIS A 25 4.65 -0.63 3.80
N GLY A 26 4.71 -0.14 5.03
CA GLY A 26 4.34 1.22 5.42
C GLY A 26 5.46 2.25 5.20
N ASN A 27 5.17 3.49 5.60
CA ASN A 27 6.10 4.61 5.48
C ASN A 27 7.38 4.37 6.30
N SER A 28 8.51 4.68 5.69
CA SER A 28 9.86 4.57 6.31
C SER A 28 10.29 3.14 6.68
N GLU A 29 9.57 2.14 6.23
CA GLU A 29 9.91 0.72 6.31
C GLU A 29 10.49 0.23 4.97
N ASP A 30 10.72 -1.07 4.86
CA ASP A 30 11.08 -1.77 3.64
C ASP A 30 10.46 -3.18 3.62
N HIS A 31 10.70 -3.94 2.56
CA HIS A 31 10.14 -5.27 2.36
C HIS A 31 10.42 -6.26 3.49
N THR A 32 11.49 -6.05 4.29
CA THR A 32 11.93 -7.01 5.32
C THR A 32 10.94 -7.16 6.47
N ILE A 33 9.99 -6.23 6.67
CA ILE A 33 8.93 -6.37 7.67
C ILE A 33 8.05 -7.59 7.43
N PHE A 34 8.04 -8.12 6.21
CA PHE A 34 7.24 -9.30 5.84
C PHE A 34 8.03 -10.60 5.75
N THR A 35 9.33 -10.60 6.05
CA THR A 35 10.18 -11.79 5.89
C THR A 35 9.63 -13.02 6.63
N GLU A 36 9.25 -12.86 7.90
CA GLU A 36 8.72 -13.96 8.71
C GLU A 36 7.35 -14.45 8.19
N ALA A 37 6.47 -13.53 7.81
CA ALA A 37 5.17 -13.87 7.25
C ALA A 37 5.32 -14.60 5.90
N ALA A 38 6.22 -14.13 5.06
CA ALA A 38 6.48 -14.72 3.76
C ALA A 38 7.07 -16.13 3.85
N GLU A 39 7.89 -16.43 4.87
CA GLU A 39 8.40 -17.78 5.14
C GLU A 39 7.29 -18.81 5.40
N VAL A 40 6.16 -18.37 5.97
CA VAL A 40 4.99 -19.22 6.18
C VAL A 40 4.10 -19.25 4.91
N LEU A 41 3.88 -18.10 4.31
CA LEU A 41 2.95 -17.94 3.20
C LEU A 41 3.47 -18.53 1.87
N LYS A 42 4.80 -18.69 1.72
CA LYS A 42 5.43 -19.27 0.52
C LYS A 42 4.99 -20.70 0.21
N GLU A 43 4.41 -21.41 1.18
CA GLU A 43 3.85 -22.74 0.98
C GLU A 43 2.56 -22.70 0.12
N TYR A 44 1.90 -21.53 0.03
CA TYR A 44 0.60 -21.36 -0.61
C TYR A 44 0.62 -20.31 -1.74
N TYR A 45 1.60 -19.38 -1.72
CA TYR A 45 1.68 -18.25 -2.63
C TYR A 45 3.09 -18.05 -3.18
N THR A 46 3.18 -17.42 -4.34
CA THR A 46 4.40 -16.73 -4.73
C THR A 46 4.36 -15.34 -4.09
N CYS A 47 5.12 -15.15 -2.99
CA CYS A 47 5.17 -13.91 -2.25
C CYS A 47 6.13 -12.92 -2.92
N TYR A 48 5.64 -11.75 -3.30
CA TYR A 48 6.42 -10.62 -3.82
C TYR A 48 6.55 -9.56 -2.74
N LEU A 49 7.73 -9.48 -2.13
CA LEU A 49 8.07 -8.50 -1.09
C LEU A 49 8.72 -7.30 -1.77
N VAL A 50 8.03 -6.17 -1.88
CA VAL A 50 8.45 -5.04 -2.72
C VAL A 50 8.84 -3.84 -1.88
N ASP A 51 10.03 -3.26 -2.16
CA ASP A 51 10.38 -1.93 -1.67
C ASP A 51 9.67 -0.88 -2.51
N THR A 52 8.85 -0.03 -1.90
CA THR A 52 8.23 1.11 -2.60
C THR A 52 9.30 2.12 -3.04
N ARG A 53 9.01 2.96 -4.06
CA ARG A 53 9.94 4.03 -4.46
C ARG A 53 10.38 4.86 -3.24
N SER A 54 11.65 5.26 -3.20
CA SER A 54 12.34 5.95 -2.10
C SER A 54 12.46 5.18 -0.78
N HIS A 55 12.13 3.87 -0.77
CA HIS A 55 12.30 2.97 0.36
C HIS A 55 13.26 1.84 0.02
N GLY A 56 13.83 1.20 1.05
CA GLY A 56 14.74 0.08 0.92
C GLY A 56 15.82 0.29 -0.13
N LYS A 57 15.90 -0.63 -1.10
CA LYS A 57 16.86 -0.62 -2.22
C LYS A 57 16.27 -0.10 -3.54
N SER A 58 15.03 0.39 -3.52
CA SER A 58 14.37 0.99 -4.69
C SER A 58 14.88 2.39 -5.00
N SER A 59 14.67 2.85 -6.25
CA SER A 59 15.07 4.16 -6.73
C SER A 59 14.58 5.28 -5.83
N LYS A 60 15.44 6.24 -5.54
CA LYS A 60 15.09 7.46 -4.83
C LYS A 60 14.55 8.49 -5.80
N VAL A 61 13.45 9.14 -5.42
CA VAL A 61 12.86 10.26 -6.18
C VAL A 61 12.83 11.51 -5.32
N LYS A 62 12.79 12.67 -5.99
CA LYS A 62 12.80 13.97 -5.31
C LYS A 62 11.47 14.28 -4.64
N ARG A 63 10.37 13.82 -5.23
CA ARG A 63 9.00 14.09 -4.78
C ARG A 63 8.18 12.80 -4.80
N LEU A 64 7.46 12.55 -3.72
CA LEU A 64 6.56 11.41 -3.56
C LEU A 64 5.10 11.85 -3.69
N HIS A 65 4.31 11.05 -4.42
CA HIS A 65 2.86 11.12 -4.49
C HIS A 65 2.30 9.71 -4.44
N TYR A 66 1.25 9.48 -3.64
CA TYR A 66 0.66 8.13 -3.55
C TYR A 66 0.14 7.62 -4.90
N ARG A 67 -0.36 8.48 -5.77
CA ARG A 67 -0.82 8.06 -7.12
C ARG A 67 0.35 7.55 -7.98
N ASP A 68 1.50 8.21 -7.95
CA ASP A 68 2.68 7.72 -8.68
C ASP A 68 3.16 6.38 -8.12
N MET A 69 3.12 6.23 -6.78
CA MET A 69 3.49 4.98 -6.11
C MET A 69 2.50 3.85 -6.44
N ALA A 70 1.20 4.14 -6.50
CA ALA A 70 0.18 3.16 -6.90
C ALA A 70 0.35 2.75 -8.39
N GLN A 71 0.70 3.69 -9.26
CA GLN A 71 1.01 3.41 -10.66
C GLN A 71 2.22 2.46 -10.79
N ASP A 72 3.22 2.54 -9.90
CA ASP A 72 4.34 1.58 -9.89
C ASP A 72 3.86 0.15 -9.71
N TYR A 73 2.90 -0.09 -8.79
CA TYR A 73 2.35 -1.42 -8.56
C TYR A 73 1.46 -1.89 -9.71
N THR A 74 0.71 -0.97 -10.33
CA THR A 74 -0.06 -1.26 -11.54
C THR A 74 0.87 -1.74 -12.67
N GLU A 75 2.00 -1.06 -12.88
CA GLU A 75 2.99 -1.44 -13.88
C GLU A 75 3.80 -2.68 -13.46
N PHE A 76 4.07 -2.87 -12.17
CA PHE A 76 4.72 -4.06 -11.63
C PHE A 76 3.90 -5.33 -11.93
N ILE A 77 2.59 -5.30 -11.65
CA ILE A 77 1.67 -6.42 -11.92
C ILE A 77 1.66 -6.75 -13.42
N LYS A 78 1.58 -5.71 -14.28
CA LYS A 78 1.57 -5.88 -15.74
C LYS A 78 2.90 -6.41 -16.27
N ALA A 79 4.03 -5.85 -15.82
CA ALA A 79 5.35 -6.22 -16.32
C ALA A 79 5.75 -7.66 -15.97
N LEU A 80 5.24 -8.19 -14.86
CA LEU A 80 5.42 -9.59 -14.46
C LEU A 80 4.29 -10.49 -14.94
N ASP A 81 3.31 -9.96 -15.68
CA ASP A 81 2.10 -10.67 -16.16
C ASP A 81 1.36 -11.46 -15.07
N LEU A 82 1.28 -10.89 -13.86
CA LEU A 82 0.66 -11.55 -12.71
C LEU A 82 -0.87 -11.64 -12.90
N LYS A 83 -1.43 -12.81 -12.54
CA LYS A 83 -2.87 -13.10 -12.58
C LYS A 83 -3.31 -13.60 -11.20
N ASN A 84 -4.59 -13.50 -10.88
CA ASN A 84 -5.16 -13.90 -9.58
C ASN A 84 -4.46 -13.21 -8.39
N VAL A 85 -4.19 -11.92 -8.54
CA VAL A 85 -3.36 -11.17 -7.60
C VAL A 85 -4.06 -10.96 -6.27
N THR A 86 -3.45 -11.45 -5.20
CA THR A 86 -3.73 -11.00 -3.84
C THR A 86 -2.76 -9.89 -3.47
N TYR A 87 -3.28 -8.75 -3.03
CA TYR A 87 -2.48 -7.61 -2.59
C TYR A 87 -2.70 -7.38 -1.09
N PHE A 88 -1.65 -7.41 -0.31
CA PHE A 88 -1.66 -7.01 1.09
C PHE A 88 -0.85 -5.74 1.26
N GLY A 89 -1.47 -4.69 1.83
CA GLY A 89 -0.80 -3.43 2.12
C GLY A 89 -0.95 -3.03 3.59
N PHE A 90 0.17 -2.69 4.21
CA PHE A 90 0.22 -2.15 5.57
C PHE A 90 0.45 -0.63 5.54
N SER A 91 -0.36 0.13 6.29
CA SER A 91 -0.25 1.60 6.41
C SER A 91 -0.22 2.29 5.02
N ASP A 92 0.87 2.96 4.63
CA ASP A 92 1.03 3.52 3.29
C ASP A 92 0.80 2.47 2.19
N GLY A 93 1.29 1.23 2.39
CA GLY A 93 1.03 0.12 1.48
C GLY A 93 -0.47 -0.18 1.31
N GLY A 94 -1.25 -0.01 2.36
CA GLY A 94 -2.71 -0.11 2.30
C GLY A 94 -3.36 1.02 1.50
N ILE A 95 -2.87 2.26 1.64
CA ILE A 95 -3.29 3.40 0.81
C ILE A 95 -3.01 3.11 -0.67
N LEU A 96 -1.81 2.58 -0.97
CA LEU A 96 -1.44 2.20 -2.34
C LEU A 96 -2.36 1.12 -2.89
N GLY A 97 -2.69 0.11 -2.08
CA GLY A 97 -3.63 -0.95 -2.45
C GLY A 97 -5.02 -0.41 -2.79
N LEU A 98 -5.55 0.53 -1.99
CA LEU A 98 -6.81 1.22 -2.30
C LEU A 98 -6.72 1.94 -3.65
N LEU A 99 -5.65 2.72 -3.89
CA LEU A 99 -5.48 3.46 -5.14
C LEU A 99 -5.34 2.54 -6.36
N VAL A 100 -4.58 1.43 -6.25
CA VAL A 100 -4.50 0.43 -7.32
C VAL A 100 -5.88 -0.19 -7.61
N GLY A 101 -6.66 -0.50 -6.57
CA GLY A 101 -8.02 -1.03 -6.70
C GLY A 101 -9.01 -0.02 -7.31
N ILE A 102 -8.83 1.28 -7.05
CA ILE A 102 -9.63 2.37 -7.62
C ILE A 102 -9.32 2.56 -9.12
N GLU A 103 -8.04 2.50 -9.48
CA GLU A 103 -7.55 2.88 -10.81
C GLU A 103 -7.38 1.71 -11.78
N SER A 104 -7.45 0.46 -11.27
CA SER A 104 -7.28 -0.74 -12.07
C SER A 104 -8.16 -1.91 -11.60
N ASN A 105 -8.20 -2.94 -12.44
CA ASN A 105 -8.89 -4.19 -12.15
C ASN A 105 -7.89 -5.36 -12.05
N LEU A 106 -6.66 -5.07 -11.64
CA LEU A 106 -5.55 -6.04 -11.63
C LEU A 106 -5.45 -6.84 -10.33
N ILE A 107 -6.18 -6.42 -9.29
CA ILE A 107 -6.22 -7.10 -8.00
C ILE A 107 -7.53 -7.89 -7.90
N ASP A 108 -7.44 -9.16 -7.52
CA ASP A 108 -8.59 -10.06 -7.28
C ASP A 108 -8.99 -10.06 -5.81
N THR A 109 -8.00 -10.02 -4.92
CA THR A 109 -8.22 -9.88 -3.47
C THR A 109 -7.33 -8.79 -2.91
N LEU A 110 -7.95 -7.78 -2.30
CA LEU A 110 -7.28 -6.66 -1.65
C LEU A 110 -7.40 -6.80 -0.13
N ILE A 111 -6.27 -6.72 0.58
CA ILE A 111 -6.22 -6.72 2.04
C ILE A 111 -5.47 -5.46 2.46
N VAL A 112 -6.15 -4.55 3.15
CA VAL A 112 -5.57 -3.31 3.65
C VAL A 112 -5.58 -3.29 5.18
N SER A 113 -4.46 -2.94 5.78
CA SER A 113 -4.31 -2.83 7.24
C SER A 113 -3.77 -1.46 7.61
N GLY A 114 -4.47 -0.72 8.46
CA GLY A 114 -4.05 0.60 8.94
C GLY A 114 -3.99 1.68 7.85
N ALA A 115 -4.79 1.57 6.79
CA ALA A 115 -4.87 2.57 5.73
C ALA A 115 -5.79 3.74 6.13
N ASN A 116 -5.46 4.94 5.64
CA ASN A 116 -6.32 6.13 5.80
C ASN A 116 -6.67 6.77 4.45
N THR A 117 -7.79 7.47 4.42
CA THR A 117 -8.31 8.13 3.20
C THR A 117 -7.94 9.61 3.09
N TYR A 118 -7.51 10.24 4.20
CA TYR A 118 -7.05 11.62 4.24
C TYR A 118 -6.11 11.84 5.43
N PRO A 119 -5.23 12.87 5.42
CA PRO A 119 -4.21 13.07 6.47
C PRO A 119 -4.78 13.23 7.89
N GLY A 120 -5.96 13.84 8.04
CA GLY A 120 -6.61 14.04 9.34
C GLY A 120 -7.23 12.78 9.96
N ALA A 121 -7.24 11.66 9.25
CA ALA A 121 -7.76 10.39 9.73
C ALA A 121 -6.84 9.69 10.73
N VAL A 122 -5.59 10.15 10.89
CA VAL A 122 -4.69 9.63 11.91
C VAL A 122 -4.95 10.29 13.27
N SER A 123 -4.55 9.62 14.36
CA SER A 123 -4.68 10.14 15.73
C SER A 123 -3.90 11.46 15.88
N ASP A 124 -4.38 12.34 16.77
CA ASP A 124 -3.74 13.64 17.01
C ASP A 124 -2.30 13.48 17.52
N ARG A 125 -2.03 12.41 18.26
CA ARG A 125 -0.66 12.05 18.70
C ARG A 125 0.24 11.78 17.49
N MET A 126 -0.22 10.93 16.55
CA MET A 126 0.53 10.60 15.34
C MET A 126 0.72 11.83 14.46
N ALA A 127 -0.31 12.64 14.27
CA ALA A 127 -0.24 13.88 13.49
C ALA A 127 0.81 14.86 14.05
N LYS A 128 0.90 15.00 15.38
CA LYS A 128 1.93 15.81 16.04
C LYS A 128 3.34 15.26 15.80
N ILE A 129 3.52 13.94 15.95
CA ILE A 129 4.82 13.28 15.73
C ILE A 129 5.28 13.52 14.28
N MET A 130 4.42 13.29 13.29
CA MET A 130 4.73 13.50 11.87
C MET A 130 5.14 14.95 11.57
N LYS A 131 4.41 15.95 12.13
CA LYS A 131 4.75 17.37 11.98
C LYS A 131 6.11 17.71 12.57
N ILE A 132 6.43 17.19 13.76
CA ILE A 132 7.72 17.39 14.41
C ILE A 132 8.85 16.80 13.56
N ILE A 133 8.71 15.54 13.13
CA ILE A 133 9.73 14.89 12.30
C ILE A 133 9.91 15.66 10.99
N TYR A 134 8.82 16.05 10.33
CA TYR A 134 8.88 16.84 9.10
C TYR A 134 9.56 18.18 9.32
N PHE A 135 9.28 18.87 10.43
CA PHE A 135 9.91 20.17 10.75
C PHE A 135 11.44 20.07 10.80
N PHE A 136 11.97 19.00 11.42
CA PHE A 136 13.42 18.83 11.56
C PHE A 136 14.09 18.18 10.34
N THR A 137 13.43 17.25 9.67
CA THR A 137 14.06 16.44 8.61
C THR A 137 13.78 16.96 7.21
N ARG A 138 12.69 17.70 7.02
CA ARG A 138 12.15 18.07 5.71
C ARG A 138 11.97 16.86 4.77
N SER A 139 11.83 15.67 5.35
CA SER A 139 11.68 14.43 4.59
C SER A 139 10.41 14.45 3.74
N ASP A 140 10.54 14.11 2.47
CA ASP A 140 9.41 14.07 1.55
C ASP A 140 8.41 12.94 1.89
N LYS A 141 8.85 11.90 2.59
CA LYS A 141 7.98 10.84 3.13
C LYS A 141 6.95 11.40 4.14
N PHE A 142 7.40 12.25 5.07
CA PHE A 142 6.50 12.88 6.03
C PHE A 142 5.66 14.00 5.41
N ARG A 143 6.21 14.72 4.42
CA ARG A 143 5.42 15.66 3.62
C ARG A 143 4.25 14.96 2.95
N LEU A 144 4.50 13.79 2.33
CA LEU A 144 3.48 12.96 1.70
C LEU A 144 2.34 12.67 2.68
N MET A 145 2.63 12.05 3.83
CA MET A 145 1.64 11.68 4.85
C MET A 145 0.84 12.87 5.41
N LEU A 146 1.44 14.08 5.43
CA LEU A 146 0.79 15.29 5.94
C LEU A 146 -0.14 15.96 4.92
N ASN A 147 -0.03 15.63 3.64
CA ASN A 147 -0.77 16.30 2.57
C ASN A 147 -1.64 15.34 1.74
N GLU A 148 -1.40 14.05 1.80
CA GLU A 148 -2.09 13.01 1.04
C GLU A 148 -2.44 11.83 1.97
N PRO A 149 -3.35 10.94 1.58
CA PRO A 149 -4.17 10.95 0.36
C PRO A 149 -5.39 11.88 0.46
N ASP A 150 -6.19 11.94 -0.63
CA ASP A 150 -7.56 12.44 -0.67
C ASP A 150 -8.40 11.41 -1.44
N ILE A 151 -8.95 10.42 -0.72
CA ILE A 151 -9.76 9.32 -1.27
C ILE A 151 -11.19 9.50 -0.74
N ARG A 152 -12.14 9.63 -1.65
CA ARG A 152 -13.55 9.88 -1.32
C ARG A 152 -14.39 8.61 -1.40
N ALA A 153 -15.63 8.67 -0.91
CA ALA A 153 -16.56 7.55 -0.96
C ALA A 153 -16.78 7.05 -2.41
N GLU A 154 -16.98 7.99 -3.34
CA GLU A 154 -17.16 7.68 -4.76
C GLU A 154 -15.93 7.02 -5.42
N ASP A 155 -14.74 7.24 -4.87
CA ASP A 155 -13.53 6.55 -5.33
C ASP A 155 -13.51 5.11 -4.82
N LEU A 156 -13.76 4.91 -3.52
CA LEU A 156 -13.82 3.57 -2.91
C LEU A 156 -14.86 2.67 -3.58
N GLN A 157 -15.98 3.22 -4.04
CA GLN A 157 -17.02 2.48 -4.78
C GLN A 157 -16.55 1.90 -6.12
N LYS A 158 -15.43 2.39 -6.66
CA LYS A 158 -14.82 1.85 -7.90
C LYS A 158 -14.07 0.54 -7.65
N ILE A 159 -13.70 0.25 -6.41
CA ILE A 159 -13.02 -1.01 -6.03
C ILE A 159 -14.01 -2.15 -6.15
N GLN A 160 -13.75 -3.08 -7.07
CA GLN A 160 -14.66 -4.19 -7.40
C GLN A 160 -14.04 -5.56 -7.11
N CYS A 161 -12.90 -5.62 -6.43
CA CYS A 161 -12.31 -6.85 -5.97
C CYS A 161 -12.80 -7.22 -4.56
N LYS A 162 -12.62 -8.48 -4.17
CA LYS A 162 -12.85 -8.91 -2.79
C LYS A 162 -11.91 -8.13 -1.87
N THR A 163 -12.46 -7.39 -0.89
CA THR A 163 -11.64 -6.52 -0.05
C THR A 163 -11.84 -6.84 1.43
N PHE A 164 -10.72 -6.93 2.14
CA PHE A 164 -10.66 -7.03 3.60
C PHE A 164 -10.01 -5.77 4.16
N VAL A 165 -10.70 -5.13 5.11
CA VAL A 165 -10.21 -3.93 5.80
C VAL A 165 -9.89 -4.31 7.24
N LEU A 166 -8.62 -4.22 7.60
CA LEU A 166 -8.09 -4.61 8.90
C LEU A 166 -7.60 -3.39 9.68
N ALA A 167 -7.76 -3.44 11.00
CA ALA A 167 -7.19 -2.46 11.91
C ALA A 167 -6.74 -3.14 13.21
N GLY A 168 -5.69 -2.63 13.82
CA GLY A 168 -5.30 -2.98 15.16
C GLY A 168 -6.27 -2.41 16.20
N SER A 169 -6.30 -2.99 17.41
CA SER A 169 -7.08 -2.45 18.53
C SER A 169 -6.60 -1.08 18.99
N GLU A 170 -5.32 -0.77 18.78
CA GLU A 170 -4.66 0.51 19.09
C GLU A 170 -4.03 1.11 17.82
N ASP A 171 -4.80 1.16 16.72
CA ASP A 171 -4.31 1.66 15.45
C ASP A 171 -4.02 3.17 15.52
N ALA A 172 -3.02 3.60 14.73
CA ALA A 172 -2.73 5.02 14.55
C ALA A 172 -3.82 5.73 13.72
N VAL A 173 -4.55 5.00 12.89
CA VAL A 173 -5.69 5.48 12.11
C VAL A 173 -6.95 5.41 12.99
N LYS A 174 -7.74 6.49 12.96
CA LYS A 174 -9.00 6.58 13.71
C LYS A 174 -9.99 5.53 13.21
N ARG A 175 -10.67 4.86 14.11
CA ARG A 175 -11.63 3.79 13.82
C ARG A 175 -12.69 4.21 12.81
N GLU A 176 -13.18 5.45 12.92
CA GLU A 176 -14.19 6.01 12.03
C GLU A 176 -13.73 6.02 10.57
N ASN A 177 -12.43 6.17 10.31
CA ASN A 177 -11.91 6.12 8.95
C ASN A 177 -11.78 4.69 8.43
N THR A 178 -11.40 3.74 9.26
CA THR A 178 -11.43 2.31 8.91
C THR A 178 -12.86 1.86 8.57
N ASP A 179 -13.83 2.23 9.40
CA ASP A 179 -15.25 1.94 9.18
C ASP A 179 -15.78 2.64 7.91
N PHE A 180 -15.32 3.88 7.64
CA PHE A 180 -15.63 4.59 6.40
C PHE A 180 -15.11 3.84 5.16
N ILE A 181 -13.86 3.35 5.17
CA ILE A 181 -13.31 2.55 4.07
C ILE A 181 -14.18 1.31 3.86
N ALA A 182 -14.42 0.54 4.93
CA ALA A 182 -15.18 -0.71 4.85
C ALA A 182 -16.61 -0.52 4.33
N ALA A 183 -17.27 0.57 4.75
CA ALA A 183 -18.64 0.87 4.36
C ALA A 183 -18.81 1.37 2.91
N ASN A 184 -17.73 1.85 2.29
CA ASN A 184 -17.80 2.47 0.95
C ASN A 184 -17.09 1.66 -0.15
N ILE A 185 -16.46 0.53 0.16
CA ILE A 185 -15.91 -0.38 -0.88
C ILE A 185 -17.05 -0.87 -1.78
N GLY A 186 -16.81 -0.85 -3.08
CA GLY A 186 -17.77 -1.35 -4.07
C GLY A 186 -18.07 -2.85 -3.90
N ALA A 187 -19.17 -3.29 -4.47
CA ALA A 187 -19.50 -4.73 -4.46
C ALA A 187 -18.52 -5.51 -5.33
N PRO A 188 -18.04 -6.68 -4.88
CA PRO A 188 -17.17 -7.53 -5.69
C PRO A 188 -17.84 -7.92 -7.02
N ARG A 189 -17.04 -8.02 -8.08
CA ARG A 189 -17.49 -8.57 -9.36
C ARG A 189 -17.97 -10.00 -9.16
N LYS A 190 -19.06 -10.36 -9.84
CA LYS A 190 -19.59 -11.71 -9.89
C LYS A 190 -18.75 -12.57 -10.84
#